data_c93507b75ef748bb23981c6274a39407
#
_entry.id   c93507b75ef748bb23981c6274a39407
#
_cell.length_a   1.000
_cell.length_b   1.000
_cell.length_c   1.000
_cell.angle_alpha   90.00
_cell.angle_beta   90.00
_cell.angle_gamma   90.00
#
_symmetry.space_group_name_H-M   'P 1'
#
loop_
_entity.id
_entity.type
_entity.pdbx_description
1 polymer ?
#
loop_
_entity_poly.entity_id
_entity_poly.type
_entity_poly.pdbx_seq_one_letter_code
_entity_poly.pdbx_strand_id
1 'polypeptide(L)'
;MSDADVKLDVGRELTRGLGAGANPAVGGPAAPGPPPAGGAAPHAATTSDSAAAGTVTVGALSNGAARQTDLKVSEVKSISAELPRSVAKSGKLVVGVGALPAGFPPLAYVGQDQKTLTGAEPDLGRLVAAVLGLKAEVKNSTWENLFVGIDSGKVDVAFSNVTDTEERKKKYEFASYRQDNLAFEVPKKSTWNFAGDYENLAGRTVSVGAGTNQEKILLEWKAKLAKEGKKLTVKYFQDNNSVYLALSSGKIDAYFGPNPGISYHITQTAKTPDPTRNAGKFSGAGATLQGLIAATAKKDSGLAKPVADAINHLIKDGQYAKWLAAWNLSNEAVSTSRINPPGLPLSNS
;
A
#
# COMPACT_ATOMS: atom_id res chain seq x y z
N MET A 1 11.92 39.82 -7.76
CA MET A 1 11.77 39.25 -9.12
C MET A 1 11.06 37.92 -8.96
N SER A 2 9.98 37.80 -9.63
CA SER A 2 8.78 37.01 -9.48
C SER A 2 8.99 35.51 -9.45
N ASP A 3 8.36 34.87 -8.44
CA ASP A 3 8.10 33.42 -8.34
C ASP A 3 7.26 32.95 -9.53
N ALA A 4 7.73 31.94 -10.23
CA ALA A 4 6.97 31.24 -11.24
C ALA A 4 6.41 29.94 -10.64
N ASP A 5 5.11 29.93 -10.39
CA ASP A 5 4.29 28.76 -10.07
C ASP A 5 4.47 27.68 -11.12
N VAL A 6 5.06 26.56 -10.74
CA VAL A 6 4.99 25.32 -11.52
C VAL A 6 3.71 24.59 -11.11
N LYS A 7 2.62 24.89 -11.80
CA LYS A 7 1.42 24.05 -11.82
C LYS A 7 1.74 22.76 -12.55
N LEU A 8 1.68 21.63 -11.85
CA LEU A 8 1.66 20.30 -12.45
C LEU A 8 0.36 20.14 -13.24
N ASP A 9 0.45 20.27 -14.55
CA ASP A 9 -0.63 19.97 -15.49
C ASP A 9 -0.61 18.44 -15.79
N VAL A 10 -1.47 17.68 -15.10
CA VAL A 10 -1.63 16.22 -15.23
C VAL A 10 -2.70 15.87 -16.28
N GLY A 11 -2.96 16.72 -17.19
CA GLY A 11 -4.03 16.49 -18.13
C GLY A 11 -3.77 16.90 -19.56
N ARG A 12 -2.84 16.22 -20.29
CA ARG A 12 -2.85 16.21 -21.77
C ARG A 12 -1.64 15.49 -22.37
N GLU A 13 -1.72 14.15 -22.43
CA GLU A 13 -0.97 13.40 -23.46
C GLU A 13 -1.54 11.99 -23.69
N LEU A 14 -2.83 11.92 -24.02
CA LEU A 14 -3.46 10.69 -24.55
C LEU A 14 -4.43 11.01 -25.68
N THR A 15 -3.97 11.72 -26.70
CA THR A 15 -4.66 11.72 -28.02
C THR A 15 -3.72 12.25 -29.08
N ARG A 16 -3.02 11.35 -29.77
CA ARG A 16 -2.64 11.50 -31.19
C ARG A 16 -1.92 10.25 -31.68
N GLY A 17 -2.58 9.60 -32.64
CA GLY A 17 -1.90 8.63 -33.49
C GLY A 17 -2.69 7.38 -33.89
N LEU A 18 -3.82 7.51 -34.52
CA LEU A 18 -4.33 6.47 -35.41
C LEU A 18 -4.78 7.14 -36.71
N GLY A 19 -3.90 7.12 -37.69
CA GLY A 19 -4.17 7.47 -39.06
C GLY A 19 -4.88 6.32 -39.78
N ALA A 20 -5.90 6.70 -40.56
CA ALA A 20 -6.78 5.84 -41.29
C ALA A 20 -6.10 5.14 -42.48
N GLY A 21 -6.49 3.89 -42.73
CA GLY A 21 -6.30 3.17 -43.99
C GLY A 21 -7.54 2.34 -44.26
N ALA A 22 -8.40 2.81 -45.14
CA ALA A 22 -9.57 2.11 -45.66
C ALA A 22 -9.19 1.14 -46.77
N ASN A 23 -9.83 -0.04 -46.85
CA ASN A 23 -10.49 -0.53 -48.09
C ASN A 23 -11.25 -1.87 -47.91
N PRO A 24 -12.06 -2.30 -48.91
CA PRO A 24 -13.49 -2.51 -48.66
C PRO A 24 -13.99 -3.97 -48.76
N ALA A 25 -15.24 -4.08 -48.35
CA ALA A 25 -16.19 -5.18 -48.29
C ALA A 25 -16.13 -6.31 -49.33
N VAL A 26 -16.45 -7.55 -48.87
CA VAL A 26 -17.37 -8.48 -49.53
C VAL A 26 -18.24 -9.14 -48.45
N GLY A 27 -19.55 -9.14 -48.67
CA GLY A 27 -20.55 -9.58 -47.74
C GLY A 27 -20.82 -11.08 -47.75
N GLY A 28 -21.26 -11.59 -46.61
CA GLY A 28 -21.91 -12.88 -46.42
C GLY A 28 -22.80 -12.81 -45.15
N PRO A 29 -23.91 -13.57 -45.05
CA PRO A 29 -25.00 -13.30 -44.11
C PRO A 29 -24.63 -13.61 -42.66
N ALA A 30 -25.09 -12.73 -41.79
CA ALA A 30 -24.89 -12.78 -40.34
C ALA A 30 -25.57 -13.97 -39.67
N ALA A 31 -24.82 -14.67 -38.84
CA ALA A 31 -25.39 -15.51 -37.75
C ALA A 31 -25.72 -14.64 -36.54
N PRO A 32 -26.79 -14.96 -35.74
CA PRO A 32 -27.14 -14.15 -34.59
C PRO A 32 -26.07 -14.25 -33.51
N GLY A 33 -25.55 -13.09 -33.11
CA GLY A 33 -24.59 -12.97 -32.04
C GLY A 33 -25.17 -13.32 -30.67
N PRO A 34 -24.32 -13.77 -29.73
CA PRO A 34 -24.73 -14.00 -28.35
C PRO A 34 -25.11 -12.67 -27.68
N PRO A 35 -26.00 -12.69 -26.66
CA PRO A 35 -26.42 -11.47 -25.96
C PRO A 35 -25.21 -10.79 -25.28
N PRO A 36 -25.28 -9.47 -25.08
CA PRO A 36 -24.18 -8.74 -24.44
C PRO A 36 -24.03 -9.24 -23.02
N ALA A 37 -22.83 -9.72 -22.70
CA ALA A 37 -22.43 -9.98 -21.33
C ALA A 37 -22.49 -8.65 -20.58
N GLY A 38 -23.43 -8.52 -19.66
CA GLY A 38 -23.51 -7.41 -18.74
C GLY A 38 -22.19 -7.31 -17.99
N GLY A 39 -21.47 -6.22 -18.22
CA GLY A 39 -20.26 -5.90 -17.47
C GLY A 39 -20.63 -5.73 -16.00
N ALA A 40 -20.39 -6.76 -15.20
CA ALA A 40 -20.42 -6.62 -13.76
C ALA A 40 -19.29 -5.68 -13.38
N ALA A 41 -19.64 -4.51 -12.85
CA ALA A 41 -18.70 -3.66 -12.16
C ALA A 41 -18.00 -4.51 -11.07
N PRO A 42 -16.68 -4.37 -10.87
CA PRO A 42 -16.01 -5.12 -9.82
C PRO A 42 -16.64 -4.74 -8.47
N HIS A 43 -17.40 -5.67 -7.91
CA HIS A 43 -17.93 -5.51 -6.57
C HIS A 43 -16.74 -5.48 -5.62
N ALA A 44 -16.55 -4.36 -4.93
CA ALA A 44 -15.62 -4.29 -3.80
C ALA A 44 -16.02 -5.39 -2.81
N ALA A 45 -15.15 -6.40 -2.63
CA ALA A 45 -15.42 -7.47 -1.70
C ALA A 45 -15.48 -6.88 -0.29
N THR A 46 -16.67 -6.86 0.29
CA THR A 46 -16.89 -6.46 1.67
C THR A 46 -16.94 -7.73 2.50
N THR A 47 -15.92 -7.98 3.31
CA THR A 47 -15.94 -9.09 4.27
C THR A 47 -16.30 -8.57 5.65
N SER A 48 -17.42 -9.05 6.18
CA SER A 48 -17.79 -8.83 7.57
C SER A 48 -17.42 -10.07 8.38
N ASP A 49 -16.36 -9.98 9.17
CA ASP A 49 -15.94 -11.06 10.06
C ASP A 49 -16.74 -11.04 11.36
N SER A 50 -17.39 -12.16 11.68
CA SER A 50 -17.89 -12.43 13.03
C SER A 50 -16.78 -13.15 13.80
N ALA A 51 -15.89 -12.39 14.46
CA ALA A 51 -14.99 -12.98 15.43
C ALA A 51 -15.79 -13.50 16.65
N ALA A 52 -15.44 -14.68 17.17
CA ALA A 52 -15.90 -15.09 18.50
C ALA A 52 -15.45 -14.02 19.51
N ALA A 53 -16.35 -13.60 20.42
CA ALA A 53 -16.06 -12.53 21.37
C ALA A 53 -14.72 -12.80 22.07
N GLY A 54 -13.75 -11.87 21.89
CA GLY A 54 -12.45 -11.94 22.52
C GLY A 54 -11.34 -12.68 21.76
N THR A 55 -11.54 -13.06 20.49
CA THR A 55 -10.49 -13.69 19.66
C THR A 55 -10.47 -13.10 18.26
N VAL A 56 -9.27 -12.77 17.76
CA VAL A 56 -9.01 -12.37 16.38
C VAL A 56 -7.97 -13.33 15.79
N THR A 57 -8.31 -14.00 14.69
CA THR A 57 -7.37 -14.86 13.96
C THR A 57 -6.58 -14.01 12.96
N VAL A 58 -5.27 -13.97 13.11
CA VAL A 58 -4.34 -13.34 12.15
C VAL A 58 -3.68 -14.40 11.28
N GLY A 59 -3.30 -14.04 10.05
CA GLY A 59 -2.65 -14.93 9.09
C GLY A 59 -3.57 -15.99 8.49
N ALA A 60 -4.89 -15.88 8.70
CA ALA A 60 -5.87 -16.78 8.10
C ALA A 60 -5.88 -16.61 6.57
N LEU A 61 -6.10 -17.74 5.86
CA LEU A 61 -6.24 -17.79 4.39
C LEU A 61 -5.04 -17.20 3.63
N SER A 62 -3.87 -17.14 4.26
CA SER A 62 -2.68 -16.44 3.77
C SER A 62 -1.96 -17.12 2.61
N ASN A 63 -2.37 -18.34 2.23
CA ASN A 63 -1.69 -19.17 1.22
C ASN A 63 -0.17 -19.34 1.49
N GLY A 64 0.17 -19.55 2.76
CA GLY A 64 1.55 -19.76 3.21
C GLY A 64 2.37 -18.49 3.45
N ALA A 65 1.80 -17.29 3.25
CA ALA A 65 2.49 -16.02 3.50
C ALA A 65 2.61 -15.70 5.01
N ALA A 66 1.78 -16.30 5.85
CA ALA A 66 1.78 -16.13 7.29
C ALA A 66 1.49 -17.44 8.03
N ARG A 67 1.83 -17.43 9.31
CA ARG A 67 1.39 -18.47 10.26
C ARG A 67 0.08 -18.03 10.91
N GLN A 68 -1.00 -18.76 10.63
CA GLN A 68 -2.29 -18.52 11.28
C GLN A 68 -2.15 -18.62 12.80
N THR A 69 -2.62 -17.62 13.51
CA THR A 69 -2.50 -17.50 14.97
C THR A 69 -3.74 -16.83 15.55
N ASP A 70 -4.30 -17.42 16.59
CA ASP A 70 -5.43 -16.83 17.33
C ASP A 70 -4.91 -15.91 18.44
N LEU A 71 -5.35 -14.66 18.40
CA LEU A 71 -4.98 -13.64 19.37
C LEU A 71 -6.18 -13.28 20.24
N LYS A 72 -5.99 -13.29 21.54
CA LYS A 72 -7.03 -12.86 22.50
C LYS A 72 -7.02 -11.35 22.59
N VAL A 73 -8.08 -10.71 22.11
CA VAL A 73 -8.25 -9.26 22.13
C VAL A 73 -9.69 -8.94 22.52
N SER A 74 -9.85 -8.10 23.53
CA SER A 74 -11.15 -7.66 24.04
C SER A 74 -11.29 -6.16 23.97
N GLU A 75 -12.52 -5.67 23.98
CA GLU A 75 -12.79 -4.25 24.08
C GLU A 75 -12.15 -3.64 25.34
N VAL A 76 -11.50 -2.49 25.17
CA VAL A 76 -10.98 -1.65 26.23
C VAL A 76 -11.90 -0.43 26.37
N LYS A 77 -12.79 -0.47 27.36
CA LYS A 77 -13.85 0.54 27.55
C LYS A 77 -13.33 1.99 27.63
N SER A 78 -12.16 2.22 28.26
CA SER A 78 -11.56 3.54 28.32
C SER A 78 -11.14 4.08 26.94
N ILE A 79 -10.74 3.20 26.02
CA ILE A 79 -10.34 3.56 24.65
C ILE A 79 -11.58 3.70 23.77
N SER A 80 -12.53 2.76 23.84
CA SER A 80 -13.76 2.82 23.05
C SER A 80 -14.62 4.03 23.40
N ALA A 81 -14.54 4.56 24.62
CA ALA A 81 -15.20 5.80 25.03
C ALA A 81 -14.68 7.06 24.31
N GLU A 82 -13.50 7.01 23.69
CA GLU A 82 -12.92 8.10 22.93
C GLU A 82 -13.42 8.18 21.48
N LEU A 83 -14.16 7.17 21.03
CA LEU A 83 -14.67 7.09 19.65
C LEU A 83 -15.62 8.25 19.32
N PRO A 84 -15.55 8.80 18.10
CA PRO A 84 -16.58 9.69 17.58
C PRO A 84 -17.95 9.03 17.67
N ARG A 85 -18.96 9.81 18.08
CA ARG A 85 -20.34 9.29 18.30
C ARG A 85 -20.90 8.55 17.10
N SER A 86 -20.62 9.00 15.89
CA SER A 86 -21.09 8.36 14.66
C SER A 86 -20.52 6.95 14.49
N VAL A 87 -19.22 6.77 14.77
CA VAL A 87 -18.53 5.48 14.67
C VAL A 87 -19.02 4.56 15.81
N ALA A 88 -19.04 5.06 17.06
CA ALA A 88 -19.54 4.28 18.18
C ALA A 88 -21.00 3.79 17.96
N LYS A 89 -21.87 4.66 17.44
CA LYS A 89 -23.27 4.32 17.14
C LYS A 89 -23.40 3.30 16.00
N SER A 90 -22.51 3.32 15.03
CA SER A 90 -22.54 2.38 13.91
C SER A 90 -22.20 0.94 14.34
N GLY A 91 -21.47 0.77 15.44
CA GLY A 91 -20.95 -0.51 15.90
C GLY A 91 -19.89 -1.13 14.97
N LYS A 92 -19.40 -0.37 13.99
CA LYS A 92 -18.46 -0.83 12.97
C LYS A 92 -17.29 0.12 12.84
N LEU A 93 -16.13 -0.45 12.49
CA LEU A 93 -14.97 0.28 11.98
C LEU A 93 -14.80 -0.10 10.50
N VAL A 94 -15.01 0.85 9.61
CA VAL A 94 -14.81 0.63 8.17
C VAL A 94 -13.32 0.83 7.85
N VAL A 95 -12.66 -0.30 7.62
CA VAL A 95 -11.21 -0.38 7.35
C VAL A 95 -10.97 -0.40 5.85
N GLY A 96 -10.23 0.59 5.34
CA GLY A 96 -9.85 0.65 3.93
C GLY A 96 -8.50 0.00 3.65
N VAL A 97 -8.42 -0.75 2.55
CA VAL A 97 -7.17 -1.22 1.95
C VAL A 97 -7.15 -0.91 0.46
N GLY A 98 -5.99 -0.54 -0.06
CA GLY A 98 -5.78 -0.20 -1.47
C GLY A 98 -4.99 -1.30 -2.18
N ALA A 99 -5.60 -2.49 -2.36
CA ALA A 99 -4.94 -3.68 -2.88
C ALA A 99 -5.45 -4.15 -4.24
N LEU A 100 -6.41 -3.45 -4.86
CA LEU A 100 -6.85 -3.76 -6.22
C LEU A 100 -5.88 -3.20 -7.28
N PRO A 101 -5.78 -3.84 -8.47
CA PRO A 101 -6.51 -5.07 -8.86
C PRO A 101 -5.86 -6.39 -8.41
N ALA A 102 -4.55 -6.44 -8.23
CA ALA A 102 -3.81 -7.70 -8.13
C ALA A 102 -3.51 -8.17 -6.70
N GLY A 103 -3.79 -7.34 -5.71
CA GLY A 103 -3.33 -7.56 -4.34
C GLY A 103 -1.86 -7.18 -4.12
N PHE A 104 -1.47 -7.15 -2.86
CA PHE A 104 -0.10 -6.83 -2.45
C PHE A 104 0.32 -7.69 -1.24
N PRO A 105 0.56 -9.01 -1.44
CA PRO A 105 1.01 -9.87 -0.36
C PRO A 105 2.41 -9.47 0.13
N PRO A 106 2.73 -9.60 1.42
CA PRO A 106 1.89 -10.13 2.49
C PRO A 106 0.98 -9.09 3.14
N LEU A 107 0.89 -7.87 2.60
CA LEU A 107 0.25 -6.73 3.24
C LEU A 107 -1.28 -6.74 3.11
N ALA A 108 -1.84 -6.83 1.89
CA ALA A 108 -3.27 -6.95 1.67
C ALA A 108 -3.56 -7.64 0.33
N TYR A 109 -4.38 -8.67 0.32
CA TYR A 109 -4.74 -9.42 -0.88
C TYR A 109 -5.96 -10.31 -0.61
N VAL A 110 -6.53 -10.88 -1.68
CA VAL A 110 -7.61 -11.85 -1.56
C VAL A 110 -7.03 -13.20 -1.15
N GLY A 111 -7.59 -13.79 -0.10
CA GLY A 111 -7.12 -15.06 0.46
C GLY A 111 -7.34 -16.26 -0.45
N GLN A 112 -6.86 -17.42 -0.02
CA GLN A 112 -6.96 -18.69 -0.79
C GLN A 112 -8.40 -19.12 -1.08
N ASP A 113 -9.40 -18.62 -0.35
CA ASP A 113 -10.83 -18.84 -0.61
C ASP A 113 -11.39 -17.98 -1.76
N GLN A 114 -10.57 -17.14 -2.37
CA GLN A 114 -10.89 -16.20 -3.45
C GLN A 114 -11.98 -15.16 -3.09
N LYS A 115 -12.21 -14.93 -1.81
CA LYS A 115 -13.27 -14.04 -1.29
C LYS A 115 -12.79 -13.12 -0.17
N THR A 116 -12.17 -13.69 0.85
CA THR A 116 -11.81 -12.96 2.07
C THR A 116 -10.55 -12.14 1.86
N LEU A 117 -10.59 -10.88 2.27
CA LEU A 117 -9.39 -10.06 2.32
C LEU A 117 -8.53 -10.49 3.49
N THR A 118 -7.31 -10.89 3.21
CA THR A 118 -6.28 -11.25 4.17
C THR A 118 -5.06 -10.35 4.00
N GLY A 119 -4.11 -10.47 4.91
CA GLY A 119 -2.89 -9.71 4.92
C GLY A 119 -2.62 -9.05 6.26
N ALA A 120 -1.38 -8.62 6.45
CA ALA A 120 -0.97 -7.97 7.69
C ALA A 120 -1.80 -6.71 7.99
N GLU A 121 -2.15 -5.95 6.98
CA GLU A 121 -2.89 -4.69 7.10
C GLU A 121 -4.37 -4.91 7.50
N PRO A 122 -5.17 -5.75 6.81
CA PRO A 122 -6.52 -6.06 7.25
C PRO A 122 -6.55 -6.68 8.65
N ASP A 123 -5.59 -7.52 9.00
CA ASP A 123 -5.53 -8.16 10.31
C ASP A 123 -5.30 -7.15 11.44
N LEU A 124 -4.42 -6.15 11.24
CA LEU A 124 -4.26 -5.08 12.22
C LEU A 124 -5.53 -4.26 12.36
N GLY A 125 -6.22 -3.97 11.26
CA GLY A 125 -7.52 -3.30 11.29
C GLY A 125 -8.55 -4.06 12.13
N ARG A 126 -8.59 -5.39 12.03
CA ARG A 126 -9.45 -6.27 12.85
C ARG A 126 -9.07 -6.26 14.32
N LEU A 127 -7.78 -6.29 14.63
CA LEU A 127 -7.27 -6.19 16.01
C LEU A 127 -7.64 -4.85 16.66
N VAL A 128 -7.44 -3.75 15.95
CA VAL A 128 -7.81 -2.40 16.41
C VAL A 128 -9.32 -2.29 16.62
N ALA A 129 -10.13 -2.79 15.68
CA ALA A 129 -11.58 -2.81 15.82
C ALA A 129 -12.03 -3.58 17.09
N ALA A 130 -11.39 -4.73 17.37
CA ALA A 130 -11.68 -5.52 18.56
C ALA A 130 -11.37 -4.76 19.86
N VAL A 131 -10.24 -4.06 19.95
CA VAL A 131 -9.91 -3.19 21.10
C VAL A 131 -10.92 -2.07 21.27
N LEU A 132 -11.44 -1.52 20.15
CA LEU A 132 -12.45 -0.47 20.15
C LEU A 132 -13.88 -0.97 20.37
N GLY A 133 -14.09 -2.29 20.53
CA GLY A 133 -15.42 -2.89 20.69
C GLY A 133 -16.29 -2.79 19.43
N LEU A 134 -15.67 -2.65 18.26
CA LEU A 134 -16.32 -2.50 16.98
C LEU A 134 -16.16 -3.76 16.11
N LYS A 135 -17.11 -3.98 15.21
CA LYS A 135 -16.97 -4.97 14.15
C LYS A 135 -16.15 -4.37 13.00
N ALA A 136 -15.08 -5.04 12.59
CA ALA A 136 -14.33 -4.62 11.40
C ALA A 136 -15.13 -4.88 10.13
N GLU A 137 -15.20 -3.89 9.25
CA GLU A 137 -15.72 -4.00 7.88
C GLU A 137 -14.60 -3.60 6.92
N VAL A 138 -13.92 -4.58 6.32
CA VAL A 138 -12.76 -4.33 5.45
C VAL A 138 -13.23 -4.10 4.02
N LYS A 139 -12.86 -2.95 3.45
CA LYS A 139 -13.15 -2.55 2.06
C LYS A 139 -11.88 -2.48 1.24
N ASN A 140 -11.86 -3.17 0.10
CA ASN A 140 -10.76 -3.13 -0.85
C ASN A 140 -11.06 -2.17 -2.00
N SER A 141 -10.05 -1.42 -2.40
CA SER A 141 -10.11 -0.48 -3.51
C SER A 141 -8.76 -0.43 -4.24
N THR A 142 -8.65 0.40 -5.26
CA THR A 142 -7.35 0.81 -5.79
C THR A 142 -6.67 1.78 -4.83
N TRP A 143 -5.36 1.96 -4.97
CA TRP A 143 -4.60 2.92 -4.15
C TRP A 143 -5.19 4.33 -4.19
N GLU A 144 -5.53 4.84 -5.36
CA GLU A 144 -6.15 6.16 -5.52
C GLU A 144 -7.53 6.25 -4.86
N ASN A 145 -8.37 5.25 -5.07
CA ASN A 145 -9.73 5.21 -4.51
C ASN A 145 -9.76 5.01 -2.99
N LEU A 146 -8.69 4.52 -2.38
CA LEU A 146 -8.54 4.46 -0.94
C LEU A 146 -8.67 5.86 -0.31
N PHE A 147 -7.94 6.83 -0.85
CA PHE A 147 -7.98 8.21 -0.35
C PHE A 147 -9.32 8.88 -0.63
N VAL A 148 -9.92 8.63 -1.79
CA VAL A 148 -11.30 9.07 -2.09
C VAL A 148 -12.30 8.50 -1.07
N GLY A 149 -12.12 7.25 -0.67
CA GLY A 149 -12.93 6.60 0.36
C GLY A 149 -12.81 7.28 1.73
N ILE A 150 -11.60 7.66 2.14
CA ILE A 150 -11.35 8.41 3.39
C ILE A 150 -11.97 9.81 3.30
N ASP A 151 -11.71 10.53 2.21
CA ASP A 151 -12.20 11.90 2.01
C ASP A 151 -13.72 11.98 2.07
N SER A 152 -14.41 11.00 1.49
CA SER A 152 -15.88 10.92 1.45
C SER A 152 -16.52 10.34 2.70
N GLY A 153 -15.72 9.83 3.66
CA GLY A 153 -16.24 9.16 4.86
C GLY A 153 -16.80 7.75 4.62
N LYS A 154 -16.56 7.15 3.45
CA LYS A 154 -16.91 5.75 3.17
C LYS A 154 -15.94 4.77 3.82
N VAL A 155 -14.77 5.23 4.20
CA VAL A 155 -13.73 4.56 4.97
C VAL A 155 -13.46 5.40 6.20
N ASP A 156 -13.50 4.77 7.38
CA ASP A 156 -13.22 5.45 8.65
C ASP A 156 -11.71 5.60 8.83
N VAL A 157 -10.97 4.52 8.59
CA VAL A 157 -9.53 4.46 8.74
C VAL A 157 -8.92 3.48 7.73
N ALA A 158 -7.81 3.85 7.11
CA ALA A 158 -7.06 2.97 6.23
C ALA A 158 -5.91 2.29 6.98
N PHE A 159 -5.77 0.98 6.77
CA PHE A 159 -4.58 0.18 7.08
C PHE A 159 -4.09 -0.38 5.75
N SER A 160 -3.17 0.32 5.10
CA SER A 160 -2.80 0.02 3.71
C SER A 160 -1.39 0.47 3.35
N ASN A 161 -0.44 0.23 4.23
CA ASN A 161 0.95 0.64 4.04
C ASN A 161 1.10 2.13 3.68
N VAL A 162 0.27 2.97 4.27
CA VAL A 162 0.32 4.42 4.02
C VAL A 162 1.44 5.02 4.86
N THR A 163 2.40 5.63 4.19
CA THR A 163 3.48 6.37 4.84
C THR A 163 2.97 7.70 5.38
N ASP A 164 3.34 8.01 6.62
CA ASP A 164 3.18 9.34 7.18
C ASP A 164 4.09 10.33 6.42
N THR A 165 3.50 11.35 5.81
CA THR A 165 4.20 12.41 5.10
C THR A 165 3.66 13.77 5.45
N GLU A 166 4.51 14.81 5.45
CA GLU A 166 4.07 16.17 5.74
C GLU A 166 3.05 16.69 4.72
N GLU A 167 3.11 16.23 3.47
CA GLU A 167 2.11 16.56 2.45
C GLU A 167 0.75 15.97 2.78
N ARG A 168 0.71 14.68 3.17
CA ARG A 168 -0.54 13.99 3.51
C ARG A 168 -1.19 14.53 4.78
N LYS A 169 -0.41 15.04 5.74
CA LYS A 169 -0.93 15.67 6.98
C LYS A 169 -1.79 16.91 6.73
N LYS A 170 -1.73 17.48 5.55
CA LYS A 170 -2.64 18.58 5.18
C LYS A 170 -4.11 18.14 5.18
N LYS A 171 -4.38 16.85 4.90
CA LYS A 171 -5.72 16.29 4.75
C LYS A 171 -6.04 15.14 5.70
N TYR A 172 -5.03 14.46 6.23
CA TYR A 172 -5.16 13.24 7.01
C TYR A 172 -4.48 13.35 8.36
N GLU A 173 -4.87 12.46 9.27
CA GLU A 173 -4.22 12.21 10.53
C GLU A 173 -3.75 10.77 10.60
N PHE A 174 -2.65 10.55 11.30
CA PHE A 174 -1.91 9.32 11.30
C PHE A 174 -1.72 8.76 12.70
N ALA A 175 -1.87 7.44 12.86
CA ALA A 175 -1.45 6.70 14.02
C ALA A 175 -0.42 5.65 13.57
N SER A 176 0.85 5.83 13.88
CA SER A 176 1.93 4.98 13.39
C SER A 176 1.84 3.56 13.95
N TYR A 177 2.20 2.55 13.14
CA TYR A 177 2.17 1.16 13.59
C TYR A 177 3.32 0.28 13.07
N ARG A 178 4.12 0.74 12.12
CA ARG A 178 5.23 -0.03 11.56
C ARG A 178 6.28 0.89 10.96
N GLN A 179 7.54 0.45 10.90
CA GLN A 179 8.56 1.16 10.13
C GLN A 179 8.26 1.08 8.63
N ASP A 180 8.51 2.16 7.91
CA ASP A 180 8.42 2.19 6.45
C ASP A 180 9.81 1.99 5.85
N ASN A 181 10.07 0.76 5.45
CA ASN A 181 11.27 0.39 4.73
C ASN A 181 10.95 0.16 3.26
N LEU A 182 11.66 0.85 2.39
CA LEU A 182 11.65 0.69 0.95
C LEU A 182 12.82 -0.17 0.51
N ALA A 183 12.71 -0.80 -0.66
CA ALA A 183 13.78 -1.57 -1.24
C ALA A 183 13.79 -1.47 -2.77
N PHE A 184 14.96 -1.74 -3.36
CA PHE A 184 15.10 -1.99 -4.78
C PHE A 184 15.12 -3.49 -5.05
N GLU A 185 14.26 -3.96 -5.91
CA GLU A 185 14.23 -5.33 -6.40
C GLU A 185 14.81 -5.39 -7.82
N VAL A 186 15.71 -6.33 -8.04
CA VAL A 186 16.37 -6.57 -9.32
C VAL A 186 16.39 -8.05 -9.66
N PRO A 187 16.56 -8.46 -10.93
CA PRO A 187 16.84 -9.84 -11.27
C PRO A 187 18.08 -10.34 -10.49
N LYS A 188 18.05 -11.59 -10.01
CA LYS A 188 19.16 -12.15 -9.22
C LYS A 188 20.51 -12.08 -9.92
N LYS A 189 20.51 -12.21 -11.25
CA LYS A 189 21.73 -12.09 -12.09
C LYS A 189 22.32 -10.67 -12.19
N SER A 190 21.54 -9.63 -11.83
CA SER A 190 22.03 -8.25 -11.82
C SER A 190 23.08 -8.06 -10.72
N THR A 191 24.17 -7.39 -11.03
CA THR A 191 25.23 -7.02 -10.06
C THR A 191 25.03 -5.63 -9.49
N TRP A 192 24.05 -4.87 -10.00
CA TRP A 192 23.78 -3.51 -9.56
C TRP A 192 23.29 -3.46 -8.11
N ASN A 193 23.76 -2.49 -7.35
CA ASN A 193 23.29 -2.17 -6.01
C ASN A 193 23.08 -0.66 -5.88
N PHE A 194 22.05 -0.29 -5.12
CA PHE A 194 21.75 1.10 -4.80
C PHE A 194 22.80 1.69 -3.85
N ALA A 195 23.27 0.90 -2.89
CA ALA A 195 24.32 1.26 -1.91
C ALA A 195 24.06 2.56 -1.13
N GLY A 196 22.78 2.97 -0.99
CA GLY A 196 22.39 4.19 -0.26
C GLY A 196 22.65 5.49 -1.03
N ASP A 197 23.10 5.42 -2.28
CA ASP A 197 23.50 6.57 -3.08
C ASP A 197 22.67 6.67 -4.37
N TYR A 198 21.93 7.78 -4.53
CA TYR A 198 21.11 8.04 -5.69
C TYR A 198 21.92 8.17 -7.00
N GLU A 199 23.18 8.50 -6.95
CA GLU A 199 24.03 8.56 -8.14
C GLU A 199 24.15 7.22 -8.86
N ASN A 200 24.01 6.11 -8.13
CA ASN A 200 23.99 4.76 -8.69
C ASN A 200 22.75 4.49 -9.57
N LEU A 201 21.74 5.35 -9.54
CA LEU A 201 20.56 5.29 -10.42
C LEU A 201 20.81 5.87 -11.81
N ALA A 202 21.94 6.51 -12.05
CA ALA A 202 22.28 7.08 -13.36
C ALA A 202 22.26 6.00 -14.45
N GLY A 203 21.58 6.28 -15.54
CA GLY A 203 21.40 5.37 -16.68
C GLY A 203 20.38 4.25 -16.46
N ARG A 204 19.72 4.16 -15.29
CA ARG A 204 18.76 3.10 -14.99
C ARG A 204 17.34 3.43 -15.42
N THR A 205 16.56 2.38 -15.63
CA THR A 205 15.11 2.42 -15.80
C THR A 205 14.48 1.77 -14.56
N VAL A 206 13.80 2.55 -13.74
CA VAL A 206 13.24 2.12 -12.47
C VAL A 206 11.72 2.27 -12.49
N SER A 207 11.03 1.24 -12.03
CA SER A 207 9.57 1.29 -11.81
C SER A 207 9.26 1.71 -10.39
N VAL A 208 8.16 2.45 -10.23
CA VAL A 208 7.61 2.89 -8.95
C VAL A 208 6.10 3.02 -9.04
N GLY A 209 5.40 2.88 -7.93
CA GLY A 209 3.95 3.13 -7.86
C GLY A 209 3.64 4.62 -7.89
N ALA A 210 2.67 5.03 -8.71
CA ALA A 210 2.20 6.41 -8.77
C ALA A 210 1.51 6.86 -7.47
N GLY A 211 1.67 8.13 -7.08
CA GLY A 211 1.06 8.72 -5.89
C GLY A 211 1.64 8.23 -4.56
N THR A 212 2.82 7.61 -4.59
CA THR A 212 3.49 7.07 -3.40
C THR A 212 4.60 7.99 -2.90
N ASN A 213 4.99 7.82 -1.62
CA ASN A 213 6.15 8.52 -1.06
C ASN A 213 7.45 8.15 -1.77
N GLN A 214 7.62 6.87 -2.15
CA GLN A 214 8.79 6.43 -2.91
C GLN A 214 8.85 7.06 -4.31
N GLU A 215 7.73 7.32 -4.96
CA GLU A 215 7.70 8.08 -6.21
C GLU A 215 8.29 9.47 -6.01
N LYS A 216 7.82 10.20 -4.99
CA LYS A 216 8.35 11.54 -4.66
C LYS A 216 9.87 11.49 -4.48
N ILE A 217 10.38 10.55 -3.68
CA ILE A 217 11.81 10.37 -3.46
C ILE A 217 12.55 10.11 -4.78
N LEU A 218 12.03 9.20 -5.61
CA LEU A 218 12.66 8.82 -6.87
C LEU A 218 12.67 9.98 -7.87
N LEU A 219 11.61 10.78 -7.92
CA LEU A 219 11.53 11.96 -8.81
C LEU A 219 12.48 13.08 -8.35
N GLU A 220 12.68 13.26 -7.05
CA GLU A 220 13.69 14.19 -6.52
C GLU A 220 15.10 13.76 -6.92
N TRP A 221 15.44 12.46 -6.81
CA TRP A 221 16.72 11.94 -7.30
C TRP A 221 16.88 12.09 -8.80
N LYS A 222 15.82 11.84 -9.58
CA LYS A 222 15.81 12.09 -11.02
C LYS A 222 16.12 13.55 -11.36
N ALA A 223 15.55 14.49 -10.62
CA ALA A 223 15.81 15.92 -10.82
C ALA A 223 17.26 16.30 -10.46
N LYS A 224 17.82 15.72 -9.39
CA LYS A 224 19.23 15.90 -9.02
C LYS A 224 20.17 15.40 -10.11
N LEU A 225 19.95 14.17 -10.58
CA LEU A 225 20.73 13.56 -11.67
C LEU A 225 20.65 14.37 -12.97
N ALA A 226 19.48 14.90 -13.29
CA ALA A 226 19.30 15.74 -14.49
C ALA A 226 20.13 17.02 -14.46
N LYS A 227 20.27 17.64 -13.29
CA LYS A 227 21.15 18.83 -13.08
C LYS A 227 22.63 18.50 -13.34
N GLU A 228 23.02 17.23 -13.18
CA GLU A 228 24.36 16.72 -13.43
C GLU A 228 24.53 16.15 -14.85
N GLY A 229 23.51 16.32 -15.72
CA GLY A 229 23.51 15.76 -17.08
C GLY A 229 23.34 14.24 -17.13
N LYS A 230 22.95 13.61 -16.02
CA LYS A 230 22.73 12.16 -15.91
C LYS A 230 21.22 11.86 -16.07
N LYS A 231 20.90 10.71 -16.69
CA LYS A 231 19.52 10.29 -16.95
C LYS A 231 19.07 9.20 -15.98
N LEU A 232 17.86 9.35 -15.42
CA LEU A 232 17.09 8.29 -14.77
C LEU A 232 15.73 8.19 -15.46
N THR A 233 15.36 6.99 -15.91
CA THR A 233 14.04 6.74 -16.50
C THR A 233 13.12 6.13 -15.47
N VAL A 234 11.97 6.75 -15.24
CA VAL A 234 10.93 6.25 -14.33
C VAL A 234 9.79 5.68 -15.16
N LYS A 235 9.33 4.47 -14.80
CA LYS A 235 8.19 3.80 -15.41
C LYS A 235 7.13 3.45 -14.39
N TYR A 236 5.87 3.47 -14.84
CA TYR A 236 4.69 3.17 -14.05
C TYR A 236 3.95 1.98 -14.66
N PHE A 237 3.39 1.15 -13.80
CA PHE A 237 2.53 0.03 -14.17
C PHE A 237 1.29 0.04 -13.29
N GLN A 238 0.20 -0.56 -13.78
CA GLN A 238 -1.08 -0.54 -13.08
C GLN A 238 -1.12 -1.50 -11.87
N ASP A 239 -0.27 -2.51 -11.86
CA ASP A 239 -0.22 -3.53 -10.81
C ASP A 239 1.17 -4.18 -10.71
N ASN A 240 1.42 -4.87 -9.60
CA ASN A 240 2.71 -5.50 -9.33
C ASN A 240 3.02 -6.67 -10.27
N ASN A 241 2.04 -7.39 -10.80
CA ASN A 241 2.29 -8.47 -11.75
C ASN A 241 2.92 -7.93 -13.03
N SER A 242 2.41 -6.78 -13.50
CA SER A 242 2.97 -6.06 -14.66
C SER A 242 4.40 -5.56 -14.39
N VAL A 243 4.67 -5.10 -13.16
CA VAL A 243 6.04 -4.72 -12.72
C VAL A 243 6.98 -5.91 -12.79
N TYR A 244 6.59 -7.04 -12.23
CA TYR A 244 7.43 -8.24 -12.19
C TYR A 244 7.69 -8.81 -13.58
N LEU A 245 6.69 -8.78 -14.46
CA LEU A 245 6.86 -9.13 -15.86
C LEU A 245 7.84 -8.20 -16.59
N ALA A 246 7.77 -6.89 -16.32
CA ALA A 246 8.71 -5.92 -16.89
C ALA A 246 10.13 -6.13 -16.36
N LEU A 247 10.28 -6.53 -15.10
CA LEU A 247 11.56 -6.83 -14.47
C LEU A 247 12.18 -8.09 -15.09
N SER A 248 11.43 -9.20 -15.21
CA SER A 248 11.91 -10.46 -15.79
C SER A 248 12.26 -10.34 -17.27
N SER A 249 11.49 -9.54 -18.03
CA SER A 249 11.73 -9.28 -19.46
C SER A 249 12.82 -8.23 -19.75
N GLY A 250 13.40 -7.61 -18.72
CA GLY A 250 14.42 -6.57 -18.88
C GLY A 250 13.91 -5.21 -19.38
N LYS A 251 12.60 -4.97 -19.34
CA LYS A 251 12.01 -3.66 -19.66
C LYS A 251 12.30 -2.60 -18.61
N ILE A 252 12.59 -3.01 -17.41
CA ILE A 252 13.07 -2.19 -16.30
C ILE A 252 14.29 -2.87 -15.66
N ASP A 253 15.18 -2.06 -15.10
CA ASP A 253 16.38 -2.54 -14.40
C ASP A 253 16.05 -2.88 -12.94
N ALA A 254 15.15 -2.12 -12.32
CA ALA A 254 14.79 -2.26 -10.91
C ALA A 254 13.34 -1.82 -10.65
N TYR A 255 12.76 -2.39 -9.59
CA TYR A 255 11.53 -1.93 -8.96
C TYR A 255 11.85 -1.31 -7.61
N PHE A 256 11.34 -0.11 -7.36
CA PHE A 256 11.48 0.59 -6.08
C PHE A 256 10.13 0.61 -5.36
N GLY A 257 10.02 -0.11 -4.25
CA GLY A 257 8.76 -0.33 -3.57
C GLY A 257 8.90 -0.72 -2.10
N PRO A 258 7.78 -1.00 -1.42
CA PRO A 258 7.76 -1.43 -0.03
C PRO A 258 8.52 -2.74 0.18
N ASN A 259 9.44 -2.74 1.15
CA ASN A 259 10.27 -3.89 1.45
C ASN A 259 9.49 -5.18 1.79
N PRO A 260 8.35 -5.17 2.50
CA PRO A 260 7.59 -6.39 2.76
C PRO A 260 7.14 -7.13 1.50
N GLY A 261 6.58 -6.42 0.54
CA GLY A 261 6.14 -7.00 -0.74
C GLY A 261 7.31 -7.53 -1.56
N ILE A 262 8.41 -6.77 -1.64
CA ILE A 262 9.64 -7.19 -2.31
C ILE A 262 10.24 -8.42 -1.66
N SER A 263 10.36 -8.46 -0.33
CA SER A 263 10.87 -9.63 0.41
C SER A 263 10.02 -10.87 0.19
N TYR A 264 8.70 -10.71 0.15
CA TYR A 264 7.78 -11.80 -0.18
C TYR A 264 8.01 -12.31 -1.60
N HIS A 265 8.05 -11.42 -2.60
CA HIS A 265 8.27 -11.80 -4.00
C HIS A 265 9.62 -12.51 -4.22
N ILE A 266 10.69 -12.03 -3.61
CA ILE A 266 12.01 -12.68 -3.63
C ILE A 266 11.90 -14.12 -3.13
N THR A 267 11.18 -14.36 -2.03
CA THR A 267 10.98 -15.70 -1.48
C THR A 267 10.19 -16.59 -2.45
N GLN A 268 9.14 -16.05 -3.07
CA GLN A 268 8.32 -16.79 -4.04
C GLN A 268 9.10 -17.15 -5.32
N THR A 269 9.99 -16.29 -5.76
CA THR A 269 10.76 -16.49 -7.01
C THR A 269 12.07 -17.26 -6.82
N ALA A 270 12.48 -17.53 -5.57
CA ALA A 270 13.79 -18.11 -5.27
C ALA A 270 14.12 -19.41 -6.03
N LYS A 271 13.10 -20.22 -6.35
CA LYS A 271 13.21 -21.52 -7.06
C LYS A 271 12.60 -21.50 -8.46
N THR A 272 12.29 -20.32 -8.99
CA THR A 272 11.75 -20.13 -10.35
C THR A 272 12.89 -19.87 -11.36
N PRO A 273 12.63 -19.92 -12.68
CA PRO A 273 13.61 -19.52 -13.70
C PRO A 273 14.08 -18.07 -13.59
N ASP A 274 13.25 -17.17 -13.04
CA ASP A 274 13.51 -15.72 -12.96
C ASP A 274 13.56 -15.24 -11.49
N PRO A 275 14.52 -15.72 -10.67
CA PRO A 275 14.64 -15.28 -9.30
C PRO A 275 15.09 -13.83 -9.22
N THR A 276 14.67 -13.16 -8.16
CA THR A 276 15.04 -11.78 -7.87
C THR A 276 15.84 -11.65 -6.58
N ARG A 277 16.37 -10.47 -6.32
CA ARG A 277 17.08 -10.13 -5.08
C ARG A 277 16.85 -8.67 -4.68
N ASN A 278 17.08 -8.39 -3.43
CA ASN A 278 17.18 -7.03 -2.90
C ASN A 278 18.52 -6.40 -3.31
N ALA A 279 18.47 -5.21 -3.88
CA ALA A 279 19.64 -4.45 -4.33
C ALA A 279 19.89 -3.19 -3.47
N GLY A 280 19.25 -3.09 -2.33
CA GLY A 280 19.43 -1.98 -1.38
C GLY A 280 18.14 -1.52 -0.77
N LYS A 281 18.23 -0.96 0.42
CA LYS A 281 17.09 -0.45 1.21
C LYS A 281 17.18 1.05 1.37
N PHE A 282 16.03 1.68 1.62
CA PHE A 282 15.93 3.09 1.92
C PHE A 282 14.75 3.37 2.86
N SER A 283 14.80 4.45 3.62
CA SER A 283 13.68 4.85 4.47
C SER A 283 12.59 5.53 3.65
N GLY A 284 11.33 5.23 3.96
CA GLY A 284 10.18 5.90 3.35
C GLY A 284 10.03 7.39 3.67
N ALA A 285 10.81 7.90 4.62
CA ALA A 285 10.87 9.33 4.98
C ALA A 285 12.16 10.03 4.56
N GLY A 286 12.96 9.40 3.68
CA GLY A 286 14.20 10.01 3.19
C GLY A 286 15.44 9.57 3.97
N ALA A 287 16.59 10.22 3.68
CA ALA A 287 17.89 9.78 4.17
C ALA A 287 18.11 10.01 5.68
N THR A 288 17.43 10.97 6.28
CA THR A 288 17.70 11.45 7.65
C THR A 288 16.66 11.05 8.68
N LEU A 289 15.56 10.45 8.26
CA LEU A 289 14.43 10.09 9.12
C LEU A 289 13.96 8.68 8.81
N GLN A 290 13.71 7.86 9.86
CA GLN A 290 13.01 6.60 9.69
C GLN A 290 11.54 6.85 9.35
N GLY A 291 11.11 6.42 8.16
CA GLY A 291 9.71 6.45 7.75
C GLY A 291 8.83 5.56 8.62
N LEU A 292 7.58 5.95 8.76
CA LEU A 292 6.57 5.22 9.51
C LEU A 292 5.34 4.97 8.65
N ILE A 293 4.86 3.73 8.69
CA ILE A 293 3.56 3.34 8.18
C ILE A 293 2.53 3.62 9.27
N ALA A 294 1.40 4.20 8.86
CA ALA A 294 0.41 4.65 9.81
C ALA A 294 -1.03 4.35 9.37
N ALA A 295 -1.87 4.05 10.35
CA ALA A 295 -3.32 4.10 10.18
C ALA A 295 -3.72 5.53 9.81
N THR A 296 -4.48 5.66 8.73
CA THR A 296 -4.77 6.95 8.10
C THR A 296 -6.25 7.26 8.19
N ALA A 297 -6.60 8.32 8.88
CA ALA A 297 -7.96 8.81 9.01
C ALA A 297 -8.09 10.22 8.43
N LYS A 298 -9.31 10.63 8.11
CA LYS A 298 -9.58 12.01 7.70
C LYS A 298 -9.20 12.97 8.81
N LYS A 299 -8.57 14.07 8.47
CA LYS A 299 -8.20 15.11 9.43
C LYS A 299 -9.42 15.59 10.22
N ASP A 300 -9.24 15.81 11.51
CA ASP A 300 -10.28 16.25 12.44
C ASP A 300 -11.48 15.27 12.57
N SER A 301 -11.32 14.01 12.16
CA SER A 301 -12.34 12.96 12.34
C SER A 301 -12.48 12.47 13.78
N GLY A 302 -11.48 12.73 14.62
CA GLY A 302 -11.41 12.24 16.00
C GLY A 302 -11.00 10.77 16.13
N LEU A 303 -10.55 10.12 15.04
CA LEU A 303 -10.17 8.69 15.03
C LEU A 303 -8.71 8.45 15.33
N ALA A 304 -7.81 9.40 15.06
CA ALA A 304 -6.37 9.17 15.23
C ALA A 304 -6.00 8.77 16.67
N LYS A 305 -6.61 9.42 17.66
CA LYS A 305 -6.31 9.13 19.07
C LYS A 305 -6.78 7.74 19.52
N PRO A 306 -8.07 7.36 19.42
CA PRO A 306 -8.50 6.03 19.83
C PRO A 306 -7.82 4.91 19.05
N VAL A 307 -7.47 5.12 17.79
CA VAL A 307 -6.71 4.16 16.98
C VAL A 307 -5.27 4.03 17.51
N ALA A 308 -4.57 5.14 17.81
CA ALA A 308 -3.23 5.10 18.37
C ALA A 308 -3.23 4.41 19.75
N ASP A 309 -4.21 4.71 20.61
CA ASP A 309 -4.33 4.10 21.93
C ASP A 309 -4.66 2.60 21.84
N ALA A 310 -5.47 2.18 20.86
CA ALA A 310 -5.72 0.77 20.59
C ALA A 310 -4.43 0.05 20.14
N ILE A 311 -3.63 0.64 19.24
CA ILE A 311 -2.35 0.07 18.83
C ILE A 311 -1.38 -0.01 20.02
N ASN A 312 -1.30 1.03 20.84
CA ASN A 312 -0.46 1.04 22.05
C ASN A 312 -0.89 -0.01 23.08
N HIS A 313 -2.20 -0.25 23.20
CA HIS A 313 -2.71 -1.35 24.01
C HIS A 313 -2.23 -2.71 23.49
N LEU A 314 -2.34 -2.96 22.18
CA LEU A 314 -1.86 -4.19 21.54
C LEU A 314 -0.34 -4.37 21.68
N ILE A 315 0.43 -3.27 21.66
CA ILE A 315 1.88 -3.30 21.91
C ILE A 315 2.14 -3.74 23.35
N LYS A 316 1.45 -3.14 24.30
CA LYS A 316 1.64 -3.37 25.75
C LYS A 316 1.29 -4.80 26.17
N ASP A 317 0.22 -5.37 25.61
CA ASP A 317 -0.24 -6.72 25.97
C ASP A 317 0.42 -7.84 25.14
N GLY A 318 1.32 -7.47 24.19
CA GLY A 318 2.10 -8.40 23.38
C GLY A 318 1.38 -8.95 22.13
N GLN A 319 0.12 -8.58 21.86
CA GLN A 319 -0.60 -9.07 20.67
C GLN A 319 -0.04 -8.45 19.39
N TYR A 320 0.41 -7.20 19.44
CA TYR A 320 1.10 -6.54 18.33
C TYR A 320 2.36 -7.31 17.89
N ALA A 321 3.21 -7.74 18.81
CA ALA A 321 4.39 -8.52 18.49
C ALA A 321 4.04 -9.88 17.85
N LYS A 322 2.99 -10.53 18.31
CA LYS A 322 2.49 -11.79 17.74
C LYS A 322 1.92 -11.60 16.33
N TRP A 323 1.20 -10.51 16.09
CA TRP A 323 0.72 -10.13 14.76
C TRP A 323 1.88 -9.95 13.78
N LEU A 324 2.90 -9.16 14.14
CA LEU A 324 4.09 -8.98 13.30
C LEU A 324 4.83 -10.31 13.03
N ALA A 325 4.99 -11.14 14.06
CA ALA A 325 5.65 -12.43 13.93
C ALA A 325 4.87 -13.38 13.01
N ALA A 326 3.55 -13.38 13.07
CA ALA A 326 2.70 -14.19 12.20
C ALA A 326 2.93 -13.86 10.71
N TRP A 327 3.18 -12.58 10.39
CA TRP A 327 3.39 -12.08 9.04
C TRP A 327 4.87 -11.89 8.67
N ASN A 328 5.82 -12.34 9.49
CA ASN A 328 7.27 -12.18 9.27
C ASN A 328 7.70 -10.71 9.15
N LEU A 329 7.06 -9.81 9.88
CA LEU A 329 7.29 -8.36 9.86
C LEU A 329 7.93 -7.83 11.17
N SER A 330 8.44 -8.69 12.04
CA SER A 330 9.02 -8.28 13.33
C SER A 330 10.16 -7.27 13.22
N ASN A 331 10.87 -7.27 12.09
CA ASN A 331 11.94 -6.31 11.79
C ASN A 331 11.44 -4.88 11.52
N GLU A 332 10.14 -4.68 11.36
CA GLU A 332 9.53 -3.36 11.15
C GLU A 332 8.74 -2.86 12.38
N ALA A 333 8.95 -3.51 13.54
CA ALA A 333 8.29 -3.13 14.78
C ALA A 333 8.60 -1.70 15.20
N VAL A 334 7.58 -1.05 15.80
CA VAL A 334 7.71 0.21 16.53
C VAL A 334 7.44 -0.03 18.01
N SER A 335 8.07 0.74 18.87
CA SER A 335 7.88 0.64 20.33
C SER A 335 6.61 1.32 20.81
N THR A 336 6.06 2.24 20.03
CA THR A 336 4.86 3.01 20.36
C THR A 336 4.19 3.53 19.09
N SER A 337 2.85 3.58 19.10
CA SER A 337 2.07 4.33 18.12
C SER A 337 2.06 5.81 18.50
N ARG A 338 2.41 6.67 17.55
CA ARG A 338 2.41 8.12 17.71
C ARG A 338 1.43 8.75 16.74
N ILE A 339 0.76 9.82 17.19
CA ILE A 339 -0.14 10.60 16.35
C ILE A 339 0.69 11.64 15.59
N ASN A 340 0.56 11.65 14.26
CA ASN A 340 1.23 12.60 13.37
C ASN A 340 2.73 12.78 13.66
N PRO A 341 3.51 11.68 13.80
CA PRO A 341 4.95 11.79 13.99
C PRO A 341 5.61 12.49 12.78
N PRO A 342 6.82 13.02 12.91
CA PRO A 342 7.55 13.56 11.76
C PRO A 342 7.62 12.54 10.62
N GLY A 343 7.22 12.95 9.42
CA GLY A 343 7.17 12.11 8.22
C GLY A 343 8.05 12.64 7.09
N LEU A 344 7.87 12.06 5.90
CA LEU A 344 8.61 12.52 4.72
C LEU A 344 8.41 14.02 4.53
N PRO A 345 9.49 14.84 4.52
CA PRO A 345 9.40 16.28 4.39
C PRO A 345 8.77 16.74 3.08
N LEU A 346 8.23 17.96 3.06
CA LEU A 346 7.71 18.60 1.83
C LEU A 346 8.81 18.74 0.78
N SER A 347 10.04 18.98 1.21
CA SER A 347 11.23 19.03 0.37
C SER A 347 12.37 18.26 1.04
N ASN A 348 13.03 17.38 0.29
CA ASN A 348 14.24 16.65 0.68
C ASN A 348 15.52 17.32 0.13
N SER A 349 15.47 18.64 -0.04
CA SER A 349 16.59 19.42 -0.56
C SER A 349 17.78 19.44 0.41
#